data_cee6876a88593ba079837bb976b0c785
#
_entry.id   cee6876a88593ba079837bb976b0c785
#
_cell.length_a   1.000
_cell.length_b   1.000
_cell.length_c   1.000
_cell.angle_alpha   90.00
_cell.angle_beta   90.00
_cell.angle_gamma   90.00
#
_symmetry.space_group_name_H-M   'P 1'
#
loop_
_entity.id
_entity.type
_entity.pdbx_description
1 polymer ?
#
loop_
_entity_poly.entity_id
_entity_poly.type
_entity_poly.pdbx_seq_one_letter_code
_entity_poly.pdbx_strand_id
1 'polypeptide(L)'
;LLLRTGRRHHVRAIRAVTPDGGLQLLSGVEPGNILTVGRAVDMTRGFAEAMDALPRPPLMVLGFDCILRRLALERAGMTEQMSDLLARYRVAGFNTYGEQLSGMHVNQTFVGMALMPPEGG
;
A
#
# COMPACT_ATOMS: atom_id res chain seq x y z
N LEU A 1 5.93 9.46 -6.16
CA LEU A 1 7.08 8.94 -6.91
C LEU A 1 7.30 7.46 -6.63
N LEU A 2 7.98 6.78 -7.53
CA LEU A 2 8.36 5.38 -7.40
C LEU A 2 9.88 5.26 -7.42
N LEU A 3 10.47 4.75 -6.34
CA LEU A 3 11.87 4.40 -6.26
C LEU A 3 12.07 3.00 -6.86
N ARG A 4 12.93 2.87 -7.84
CA ARG A 4 13.28 1.58 -8.42
C ARG A 4 14.47 0.94 -7.69
N THR A 5 14.27 -0.30 -7.22
CA THR A 5 15.32 -1.14 -6.65
C THR A 5 15.33 -2.47 -7.41
N GLY A 6 16.28 -2.64 -8.31
CA GLY A 6 16.30 -3.77 -9.22
C GLY A 6 15.03 -3.83 -10.10
N ARG A 7 14.24 -4.88 -9.95
CA ARG A 7 12.96 -5.07 -10.68
C ARG A 7 11.72 -4.60 -9.90
N ARG A 8 11.89 -4.10 -8.68
CA ARG A 8 10.79 -3.66 -7.81
C ARG A 8 10.69 -2.14 -7.79
N HIS A 9 9.47 -1.67 -7.52
CA HIS A 9 9.17 -0.25 -7.32
C HIS A 9 8.58 -0.05 -5.92
N HIS A 10 9.04 0.99 -5.24
CA HIS A 10 8.61 1.35 -3.90
C HIS A 10 8.10 2.77 -3.89
N VAL A 11 6.91 2.99 -3.34
CA VAL A 11 6.32 4.31 -3.28
C VAL A 11 7.13 5.22 -2.38
N ARG A 12 7.36 6.44 -2.85
CA ARG A 12 7.91 7.58 -2.09
C ARG A 12 6.89 8.70 -2.11
N ALA A 13 6.21 8.88 -0.99
CA ALA A 13 5.20 9.92 -0.85
C ALA A 13 5.85 11.29 -0.77
N ILE A 14 5.27 12.27 -1.47
CA ILE A 14 5.68 13.67 -1.41
C ILE A 14 5.01 14.28 -0.18
N ARG A 15 5.81 14.86 0.70
CA ARG A 15 5.35 15.58 1.89
C ARG A 15 5.02 17.03 1.58
N ALA A 16 5.91 17.68 0.85
CA ALA A 16 5.77 19.10 0.52
C ALA A 16 6.56 19.45 -0.75
N VAL A 17 6.20 20.58 -1.34
CA VAL A 17 7.02 21.28 -2.33
C VAL A 17 7.73 22.41 -1.60
N THR A 18 9.04 22.50 -1.76
CA THR A 18 9.85 23.55 -1.13
C THR A 18 9.74 24.87 -1.91
N PRO A 19 10.03 26.04 -1.28
CA PRO A 19 9.90 27.35 -1.94
C PRO A 19 10.74 27.50 -3.21
N ASP A 20 11.86 26.78 -3.32
CA ASP A 20 12.76 26.72 -4.49
C ASP A 20 12.31 25.70 -5.55
N GLY A 21 11.13 25.09 -5.39
CA GLY A 21 10.59 24.11 -6.32
C GLY A 21 11.06 22.67 -6.13
N GLY A 22 11.81 22.40 -5.07
CA GLY A 22 12.22 21.06 -4.70
C GLY A 22 11.09 20.21 -4.12
N LEU A 23 11.29 18.91 -4.02
CA LEU A 23 10.33 17.96 -3.43
C LEU A 23 10.88 17.38 -2.13
N GLN A 24 10.14 17.57 -1.04
CA GLN A 24 10.42 16.91 0.22
C GLN A 24 9.62 15.60 0.28
N LEU A 25 10.31 14.47 0.48
CA LEU A 25 9.70 13.15 0.58
C LEU A 25 9.54 12.71 2.02
N LEU A 26 8.58 11.81 2.29
CA LEU A 26 8.36 11.21 3.62
C LEU A 26 9.38 10.12 3.96
N SER A 27 10.01 9.52 2.95
CA SER A 27 11.04 8.50 3.13
C SER A 27 12.29 8.89 2.35
N GLY A 28 13.44 8.53 2.88
CA GLY A 28 14.73 8.87 2.30
C GLY A 28 14.92 8.33 0.87
N VAL A 29 15.66 9.09 0.09
CA VAL A 29 16.24 8.70 -1.18
C VAL A 29 17.71 9.11 -1.15
N GLU A 30 18.55 8.36 -1.83
CA GLU A 30 19.98 8.59 -1.89
C GLU A 30 20.41 9.04 -3.28
N PRO A 31 21.53 9.77 -3.41
CA PRO A 31 22.12 10.07 -4.70
C PRO A 31 22.34 8.79 -5.51
N GLY A 32 21.96 8.83 -6.79
CA GLY A 32 22.03 7.66 -7.68
C GLY A 32 20.75 6.79 -7.68
N ASN A 33 19.79 7.04 -6.79
CA ASN A 33 18.50 6.36 -6.88
C ASN A 33 17.72 6.77 -8.12
N ILE A 34 17.08 5.81 -8.76
CA ILE A 34 16.21 6.06 -9.92
C ILE A 34 14.78 6.27 -9.42
N LEU A 35 14.27 7.48 -9.63
CA LEU A 35 12.88 7.84 -9.34
C LEU A 35 12.09 7.95 -10.63
N THR A 36 10.87 7.43 -10.63
CA THR A 36 9.92 7.53 -11.73
C THR A 36 8.60 8.12 -11.26
N VAL A 37 7.88 8.77 -12.16
CA VAL A 37 6.53 9.25 -11.88
C VAL A 37 5.57 8.06 -11.94
N GLY A 38 4.88 7.79 -10.83
CA GLY A 38 3.83 6.80 -10.77
C GLY A 38 2.46 7.43 -11.02
N ARG A 39 1.56 6.67 -11.61
CA ARG A 39 0.15 7.03 -11.72
C ARG A 39 -0.62 6.37 -10.59
N ALA A 40 -1.50 7.13 -9.94
CA ALA A 40 -2.50 6.56 -9.05
C ALA A 40 -3.47 5.67 -9.85
N VAL A 41 -3.73 4.48 -9.34
CA VAL A 41 -4.75 3.56 -9.86
C VAL A 41 -5.89 3.46 -8.87
N ASP A 42 -7.00 2.88 -9.29
CA ASP A 42 -8.10 2.56 -8.38
C ASP A 42 -7.61 1.61 -7.29
N MET A 43 -7.58 2.14 -6.05
CA MET A 43 -7.05 1.41 -4.89
C MET A 43 -7.96 0.25 -4.48
N THR A 44 -9.27 0.36 -4.71
CA THR A 44 -10.24 -0.70 -4.38
C THR A 44 -10.10 -1.86 -5.34
N ARG A 45 -9.98 -1.57 -6.63
CA ARG A 45 -9.74 -2.59 -7.65
C ARG A 45 -8.39 -3.29 -7.46
N GLY A 46 -7.34 -2.53 -7.26
CA GLY A 46 -6.00 -3.11 -7.06
C GLY A 46 -5.92 -3.98 -5.79
N PHE A 47 -6.64 -3.60 -4.73
CA PHE A 47 -6.77 -4.43 -3.54
C PHE A 47 -7.52 -5.73 -3.82
N ALA A 48 -8.69 -5.65 -4.47
CA ALA A 48 -9.48 -6.84 -4.82
C ALA A 48 -8.69 -7.81 -5.73
N GLU A 49 -8.04 -7.29 -6.77
CA GLU A 49 -7.18 -8.09 -7.66
C GLU A 49 -6.06 -8.80 -6.91
N ALA A 50 -5.42 -8.12 -5.95
CA ALA A 50 -4.36 -8.73 -5.13
C ALA A 50 -4.90 -9.84 -4.22
N MET A 51 -6.08 -9.67 -3.65
CA MET A 51 -6.73 -10.67 -2.81
C MET A 51 -7.24 -11.87 -3.62
N ASP A 52 -7.81 -11.63 -4.79
CA ASP A 52 -8.29 -12.68 -5.70
C ASP A 52 -7.14 -13.49 -6.32
N ALA A 53 -5.93 -12.93 -6.36
CA ALA A 53 -4.73 -13.63 -6.81
C ALA A 53 -4.16 -14.63 -5.78
N LEU A 54 -4.70 -14.66 -4.56
CA LEU A 54 -4.31 -15.67 -3.57
C LEU A 54 -4.73 -17.06 -4.03
N PRO A 55 -3.92 -18.11 -3.76
CA PRO A 55 -4.18 -19.47 -4.25
C PRO A 55 -5.49 -20.06 -3.71
N ARG A 56 -5.97 -19.55 -2.59
CA ARG A 56 -7.22 -19.93 -1.93
C ARG A 56 -7.75 -18.76 -1.09
N PRO A 57 -9.06 -18.71 -0.78
CA PRO A 57 -9.59 -17.72 0.15
C PRO A 57 -8.91 -17.86 1.53
N PRO A 58 -8.37 -16.78 2.10
CA PRO A 58 -7.77 -16.82 3.43
C PRO A 58 -8.84 -17.01 4.53
N LEU A 59 -8.44 -17.60 5.65
CA LEU A 59 -9.26 -17.64 6.86
C LEU A 59 -9.47 -16.24 7.42
N MET A 60 -8.39 -15.46 7.44
CA MET A 60 -8.38 -14.02 7.74
C MET A 60 -7.10 -13.39 7.20
N VAL A 61 -7.10 -12.08 7.12
CA VAL A 61 -5.90 -11.29 6.81
C VAL A 61 -5.65 -10.31 7.94
N LEU A 62 -4.45 -10.32 8.50
CA LEU A 62 -3.98 -9.25 9.37
C LEU A 62 -3.38 -8.15 8.50
N GLY A 63 -4.03 -6.98 8.46
CA GLY A 63 -3.70 -5.89 7.55
C GLY A 63 -3.11 -4.67 8.27
N PHE A 64 -2.11 -4.07 7.63
CA PHE A 64 -1.47 -2.83 8.02
C PHE A 64 -1.60 -1.86 6.86
N ASP A 65 -2.44 -0.84 7.02
CA ASP A 65 -2.77 0.09 5.95
C ASP A 65 -2.19 1.48 6.24
N CYS A 66 -1.40 2.00 5.32
CA CYS A 66 -0.82 3.31 5.49
C CYS A 66 -1.91 4.39 5.60
N ILE A 67 -1.77 5.29 6.57
CA ILE A 67 -2.71 6.40 6.78
C ILE A 67 -2.86 7.25 5.50
N LEU A 68 -1.85 7.35 4.67
CA LEU A 68 -1.92 8.07 3.40
C LEU A 68 -2.88 7.42 2.40
N ARG A 69 -3.03 6.09 2.43
CA ARG A 69 -4.05 5.39 1.63
C ARG A 69 -5.44 5.73 2.14
N ARG A 70 -5.64 5.69 3.45
CA ARG A 70 -6.92 6.06 4.08
C ARG A 70 -7.32 7.47 3.69
N LEU A 71 -6.43 8.46 3.84
CA LEU A 71 -6.70 9.84 3.44
C LEU A 71 -7.01 9.98 1.95
N ALA A 72 -6.35 9.20 1.10
CA ALA A 72 -6.63 9.20 -0.34
C ALA A 72 -8.02 8.59 -0.65
N LEU A 73 -8.40 7.51 0.04
CA LEU A 73 -9.75 6.89 -0.08
C LEU A 73 -10.84 7.85 0.40
N GLU A 74 -10.64 8.54 1.52
CA GLU A 74 -11.57 9.56 2.04
C GLU A 74 -11.78 10.68 1.02
N ARG A 75 -10.69 11.22 0.44
CA ARG A 75 -10.75 12.26 -0.60
C ARG A 75 -11.44 11.81 -1.88
N ALA A 76 -11.30 10.54 -2.23
CA ALA A 76 -11.93 9.94 -3.40
C ALA A 76 -13.39 9.49 -3.15
N GLY A 77 -13.89 9.57 -1.91
CA GLY A 77 -15.21 9.07 -1.54
C GLY A 77 -15.35 7.56 -1.63
N MET A 78 -14.25 6.82 -1.47
CA MET A 78 -14.21 5.36 -1.66
C MET A 78 -14.07 4.58 -0.34
N THR A 79 -14.26 5.24 0.80
CA THR A 79 -14.08 4.62 2.13
C THR A 79 -15.04 3.47 2.37
N GLU A 80 -16.31 3.64 2.03
CA GLU A 80 -17.34 2.62 2.20
C GLU A 80 -17.05 1.39 1.34
N GLN A 81 -16.75 1.61 0.06
CA GLN A 81 -16.39 0.54 -0.88
C GLN A 81 -15.15 -0.24 -0.40
N MET A 82 -14.14 0.43 0.13
CA MET A 82 -12.97 -0.25 0.69
C MET A 82 -13.33 -1.02 1.96
N SER A 83 -14.19 -0.47 2.82
CA SER A 83 -14.67 -1.14 4.03
C SER A 83 -15.37 -2.46 3.70
N ASP A 84 -16.24 -2.46 2.68
CA ASP A 84 -16.92 -3.67 2.21
C ASP A 84 -15.94 -4.72 1.69
N LEU A 85 -14.91 -4.29 0.96
CA LEU A 85 -13.85 -5.20 0.49
C LEU A 85 -13.06 -5.79 1.65
N LEU A 86 -12.66 -4.97 2.63
CA LEU A 86 -11.95 -5.45 3.82
C LEU A 86 -12.79 -6.49 4.58
N ALA A 87 -14.09 -6.24 4.75
CA ALA A 87 -15.01 -7.18 5.37
C ALA A 87 -15.15 -8.48 4.54
N ARG A 88 -15.32 -8.37 3.23
CA ARG A 88 -15.42 -9.51 2.30
C ARG A 88 -14.22 -10.45 2.41
N TYR A 89 -13.01 -9.91 2.46
CA TYR A 89 -11.78 -10.69 2.54
C TYR A 89 -11.33 -10.97 3.98
N ARG A 90 -12.19 -10.68 4.97
CA ARG A 90 -11.93 -10.94 6.40
C ARG A 90 -10.64 -10.30 6.88
N VAL A 91 -10.44 -9.05 6.50
CA VAL A 91 -9.28 -8.26 6.93
C VAL A 91 -9.56 -7.64 8.28
N ALA A 92 -8.67 -7.88 9.24
CA ALA A 92 -8.59 -7.17 10.51
C ALA A 92 -7.23 -6.50 10.62
N GLY A 93 -7.15 -5.32 11.21
CA GLY A 93 -5.89 -4.61 11.33
C GLY A 93 -6.07 -3.16 11.72
N PHE A 94 -5.09 -2.34 11.40
CA PHE A 94 -5.10 -0.92 11.75
C PHE A 94 -4.30 -0.07 10.75
N ASN A 95 -4.52 1.24 10.82
CA ASN A 95 -3.76 2.19 10.03
C ASN A 95 -2.39 2.46 10.67
N THR A 96 -1.38 2.61 9.83
CA THR A 96 0.01 2.86 10.22
C THR A 96 0.53 4.14 9.55
N TYR A 97 1.65 4.64 10.05
CA TYR A 97 2.36 5.78 9.41
C TYR A 97 3.40 5.34 8.37
N GLY A 98 3.49 4.07 8.10
CA GLY A 98 4.38 3.42 7.15
C GLY A 98 4.59 1.97 7.56
N GLU A 99 4.74 1.11 6.57
CA GLU A 99 4.90 -0.33 6.75
C GLU A 99 6.32 -0.74 6.38
N GLN A 100 6.73 -1.90 6.88
CA GLN A 100 7.93 -2.58 6.42
C GLN A 100 7.55 -3.80 5.58
N LEU A 101 8.13 -3.89 4.41
CA LEU A 101 8.01 -5.04 3.52
C LEU A 101 9.40 -5.51 3.11
N SER A 102 9.73 -6.75 3.48
CA SER A 102 11.06 -7.36 3.18
C SER A 102 12.23 -6.49 3.65
N GLY A 103 12.13 -5.90 4.84
CA GLY A 103 13.16 -5.05 5.43
C GLY A 103 13.24 -3.62 4.89
N MET A 104 12.34 -3.24 3.99
CA MET A 104 12.28 -1.90 3.41
C MET A 104 11.06 -1.14 3.93
N HIS A 105 11.28 0.11 4.34
CA HIS A 105 10.20 1.03 4.70
C HIS A 105 9.44 1.46 3.44
N VAL A 106 8.11 1.32 3.47
CA VAL A 106 7.21 1.69 2.37
C VAL A 106 6.11 2.62 2.87
N ASN A 107 5.64 3.49 2.01
CA ASN A 107 4.53 4.40 2.28
C ASN A 107 3.41 4.19 1.27
N GLN A 108 2.20 4.63 1.64
CA GLN A 108 1.03 4.62 0.75
C GLN A 108 0.71 3.21 0.22
N THR A 109 0.95 2.20 1.06
CA THR A 109 0.78 0.78 0.76
C THR A 109 -0.18 0.12 1.75
N PHE A 110 -0.70 -1.03 1.36
CA PHE A 110 -1.31 -2.01 2.26
C PHE A 110 -0.37 -3.22 2.32
N VAL A 111 0.00 -3.62 3.52
CA VAL A 111 0.77 -4.85 3.77
C VAL A 111 -0.10 -5.75 4.62
N GLY A 112 -0.19 -7.02 4.25
CA GLY A 112 -1.00 -7.98 4.98
C GLY A 112 -0.35 -9.35 5.11
N MET A 113 -0.72 -10.04 6.17
CA MET A 113 -0.40 -11.45 6.40
C MET A 113 -1.68 -12.26 6.26
N ALA A 114 -1.78 -13.07 5.23
CA ALA A 114 -2.92 -13.97 5.01
C ALA A 114 -2.71 -15.28 5.77
N LEU A 115 -3.65 -15.60 6.66
CA LEU A 115 -3.74 -16.90 7.31
C LEU A 115 -4.51 -17.84 6.40
N MET A 116 -3.81 -18.80 5.82
CA MET A 116 -4.38 -19.72 4.86
C MET A 116 -4.94 -20.98 5.56
N PRO A 117 -6.00 -21.61 5.03
CA PRO A 117 -6.42 -22.90 5.52
C PRO A 117 -5.30 -23.95 5.32
N PRO A 118 -5.20 -24.97 6.18
CA PRO A 118 -4.20 -26.02 6.05
C PRO A 118 -4.32 -26.73 4.69
N GLU A 119 -3.19 -27.22 4.17
CA GLU A 119 -3.18 -28.04 2.97
C GLU A 119 -3.79 -29.41 3.28
N GLY A 120 -4.72 -29.89 2.48
CA GLY A 120 -5.30 -31.21 2.58
C GLY A 120 -6.49 -31.36 3.53
N GLY A 121 -7.18 -30.28 3.78
CA GLY A 121 -8.49 -30.32 4.43
C GLY A 121 -9.61 -30.63 3.45
#